data_1b8e0684628b9db2b211ac16c86cb7af
#
_entry.id   1b8e0684628b9db2b211ac16c86cb7af
#
_cell.length_a   1.000
_cell.length_b   1.000
_cell.length_c   1.000
_cell.angle_alpha   90.00
_cell.angle_beta   90.00
_cell.angle_gamma   90.00
#
_symmetry.space_group_name_H-M   'P 1'
#
loop_
_entity.id
_entity.type
_entity.pdbx_description
1 polymer ?
#
loop_
_entity_poly.entity_id
_entity_poly.type
_entity_poly.pdbx_seq_one_letter_code
_entity_poly.pdbx_strand_id
1 'polypeptide(L)'
;EDILMNFYLFSEAKQSVYEDFCPYRYIIRKGSAVTGRKNTHWIYDPIRVRQLILDACGEELKEDGEIALLRVLLYVYALLTVEDRKKFRADRDKVQALLAAERESFSLLTRRNRLLAGAICDAPWLFRLTFRLYVRLFRGGEYA
;
A
#
# COMPACT_ATOMS: atom_id res chain seq x y z
N GLU A 1 0.45 -5.10 11.38
CA GLU A 1 0.82 -5.83 12.61
C GLU A 1 1.41 -7.18 12.23
N ASP A 2 0.66 -8.06 11.62
CA ASP A 2 1.10 -9.43 11.25
C ASP A 2 2.35 -9.43 10.33
N ILE A 3 2.43 -8.50 9.39
CA ILE A 3 3.55 -8.42 8.45
C ILE A 3 4.87 -8.08 9.15
N LEU A 4 4.84 -7.13 10.08
CA LEU A 4 6.02 -6.73 10.84
C LEU A 4 6.46 -7.85 11.79
N MET A 5 5.51 -8.48 12.46
CA MET A 5 5.76 -9.63 13.33
C MET A 5 6.38 -10.78 12.53
N ASN A 6 5.82 -11.13 11.38
CA ASN A 6 6.37 -12.18 10.52
C ASN A 6 7.77 -11.85 10.05
N PHE A 7 8.05 -10.60 9.68
CA PHE A 7 9.40 -10.18 9.30
C PHE A 7 10.42 -10.49 10.41
N TYR A 8 10.15 -10.07 11.65
CA TYR A 8 11.04 -10.37 12.77
C TYR A 8 11.16 -11.85 13.08
N LEU A 9 10.05 -12.60 13.05
CA LEU A 9 10.07 -14.04 13.27
C LEU A 9 10.96 -14.76 12.24
N PHE A 10 10.81 -14.41 10.96
CA PHE A 10 11.62 -15.03 9.90
C PHE A 10 13.10 -14.56 9.93
N SER A 11 13.39 -13.35 10.39
CA SER A 11 14.74 -12.86 10.55
C SER A 11 15.52 -13.62 11.63
N GLU A 12 14.83 -14.09 12.68
CA GLU A 12 15.42 -14.87 13.77
C GLU A 12 15.38 -16.38 13.53
N ALA A 13 14.58 -16.85 12.60
CA ALA A 13 14.39 -18.27 12.34
C ALA A 13 15.58 -18.89 11.61
N LYS A 14 16.18 -19.95 12.17
CA LYS A 14 17.23 -20.74 11.50
C LYS A 14 16.72 -21.60 10.36
N GLN A 15 15.45 -22.00 10.42
CA GLN A 15 14.77 -22.82 9.42
C GLN A 15 13.29 -22.45 9.36
N SER A 16 12.71 -22.52 8.18
CA SER A 16 11.27 -22.39 7.98
C SER A 16 10.75 -23.58 7.18
N VAL A 17 9.57 -24.09 7.54
CA VAL A 17 8.89 -25.17 6.83
C VAL A 17 7.61 -24.60 6.24
N TYR A 18 7.41 -24.85 4.95
CA TYR A 18 6.14 -24.54 4.28
C TYR A 18 5.29 -25.81 4.24
N GLU A 19 4.09 -25.75 4.78
CA GLU A 19 3.07 -26.79 4.61
C GLU A 19 1.89 -26.22 3.84
N ASP A 20 1.43 -26.95 2.83
CA ASP A 20 0.21 -26.62 2.07
C ASP A 20 -1.03 -27.08 2.88
N PHE A 21 -1.11 -26.58 4.13
CA PHE A 21 -2.21 -26.82 5.03
C PHE A 21 -2.88 -25.49 5.39
N CYS A 22 -4.15 -25.32 5.04
CA CYS A 22 -4.90 -24.10 5.30
C CYS A 22 -5.97 -24.31 6.40
N PRO A 23 -5.58 -24.36 7.71
CA PRO A 23 -6.47 -24.64 8.84
C PRO A 23 -7.37 -23.46 9.17
N TYR A 24 -7.14 -22.28 8.58
CA TYR A 24 -7.79 -21.04 8.97
C TYR A 24 -8.85 -20.60 7.96
N ARG A 25 -10.09 -20.43 8.42
CA ARG A 25 -11.17 -19.80 7.66
C ARG A 25 -11.32 -18.34 8.09
N TYR A 26 -11.00 -17.42 7.20
CA TYR A 26 -11.24 -16.00 7.42
C TYR A 26 -12.71 -15.66 7.09
N ILE A 27 -13.50 -15.31 8.11
CA ILE A 27 -14.90 -14.94 7.94
C ILE A 27 -14.99 -13.40 7.89
N ILE A 28 -15.28 -12.86 6.72
CA ILE A 28 -15.53 -11.42 6.57
C ILE A 28 -16.96 -11.13 7.03
N ARG A 29 -17.10 -10.30 8.07
CA ARG A 29 -18.39 -9.84 8.58
C ARG A 29 -18.55 -8.36 8.31
N LYS A 30 -19.75 -7.94 7.91
CA LYS A 30 -20.09 -6.52 7.79
C LYS A 30 -19.94 -5.84 9.17
N GLY A 31 -19.18 -4.72 9.24
CA GLY A 31 -18.90 -4.02 10.49
C GLY A 31 -17.72 -4.56 11.30
N SER A 32 -16.96 -5.54 10.78
CA SER A 32 -15.70 -5.96 11.41
C SER A 32 -14.64 -4.86 11.35
N ALA A 33 -13.53 -5.02 12.10
CA ALA A 33 -12.41 -4.07 12.09
C ALA A 33 -11.88 -3.78 10.67
N VAL A 34 -11.96 -4.77 9.76
CA VAL A 34 -11.54 -4.64 8.36
C VAL A 34 -12.57 -3.89 7.50
N THR A 35 -13.87 -4.02 7.81
CA THR A 35 -14.97 -3.43 7.04
C THR A 35 -15.63 -2.23 7.72
N GLY A 36 -15.23 -1.93 8.97
CA GLY A 36 -15.75 -0.82 9.77
C GLY A 36 -15.24 0.56 9.30
N ARG A 37 -15.70 1.62 10.00
CA ARG A 37 -15.25 3.00 9.73
C ARG A 37 -13.74 3.10 9.87
N LYS A 38 -13.07 3.44 8.78
CA LYS A 38 -11.63 3.65 8.71
C LYS A 38 -11.28 4.93 9.47
N ASN A 39 -10.45 4.82 10.50
CA ASN A 39 -9.79 5.94 11.11
C ASN A 39 -8.51 6.30 10.31
N THR A 40 -7.83 7.37 10.63
CA THR A 40 -6.61 7.80 9.89
C THR A 40 -5.43 6.84 10.04
N HIS A 41 -5.43 5.95 11.04
CA HIS A 41 -4.35 4.98 11.26
C HIS A 41 -4.18 4.00 10.09
N TRP A 42 -5.27 3.56 9.47
CA TRP A 42 -5.19 2.63 8.33
C TRP A 42 -4.42 3.19 7.11
N ILE A 43 -4.28 4.51 7.02
CA ILE A 43 -3.53 5.17 5.94
C ILE A 43 -2.04 5.03 6.18
N TYR A 44 -1.61 5.32 7.40
CA TYR A 44 -0.18 5.46 7.72
C TYR A 44 0.44 4.18 8.27
N ASP A 45 -0.32 3.33 8.94
CA ASP A 45 0.20 2.08 9.51
C ASP A 45 0.81 1.15 8.47
N PRO A 46 0.21 0.91 7.28
CA PRO A 46 0.84 0.11 6.24
C PRO A 46 2.16 0.71 5.73
N ILE A 47 2.23 2.05 5.60
CA ILE A 47 3.43 2.76 5.18
C ILE A 47 4.51 2.63 6.24
N ARG A 48 4.16 2.90 7.52
CA ARG A 48 5.07 2.81 8.65
C ARG A 48 5.66 1.41 8.81
N VAL A 49 4.84 0.38 8.69
CA VAL A 49 5.29 -1.02 8.77
C VAL A 49 6.31 -1.32 7.67
N ARG A 50 6.08 -0.88 6.43
CA ARG A 50 7.04 -1.09 5.34
C ARG A 50 8.33 -0.31 5.53
N GLN A 51 8.25 0.90 6.07
CA GLN A 51 9.43 1.68 6.41
C GLN A 51 10.26 0.99 7.50
N LEU A 52 9.63 0.52 8.58
CA LEU A 52 10.31 -0.22 9.65
C LEU A 52 11.00 -1.50 9.13
N ILE A 53 10.36 -2.20 8.20
CA ILE A 53 10.97 -3.38 7.58
C ILE A 53 12.16 -2.97 6.71
N LEU A 54 12.05 -1.92 5.90
CA LEU A 54 13.12 -1.41 5.07
C LEU A 54 14.33 -0.94 5.91
N ASP A 55 14.05 -0.26 7.03
CA ASP A 55 15.10 0.23 7.94
C ASP A 55 15.83 -0.93 8.69
N ALA A 56 15.14 -2.06 8.88
CA ALA A 56 15.67 -3.21 9.61
C ALA A 56 16.20 -4.34 8.72
N CYS A 57 15.86 -4.37 7.42
CA CYS A 57 16.31 -5.43 6.52
C CYS A 57 17.80 -5.24 6.16
N GLY A 58 18.48 -6.36 5.91
CA GLY A 58 19.86 -6.35 5.41
C GLY A 58 19.94 -5.90 3.95
N GLU A 59 21.16 -5.59 3.49
CA GLU A 59 21.41 -5.13 2.11
C GLU A 59 20.84 -6.09 1.04
N GLU A 60 20.81 -7.38 1.33
CA GLU A 60 20.27 -8.42 0.41
C GLU A 60 18.77 -8.25 0.13
N LEU A 61 18.01 -7.68 1.07
CA LEU A 61 16.56 -7.51 0.96
C LEU A 61 16.14 -6.05 0.74
N LYS A 62 17.10 -5.15 0.62
CA LYS A 62 16.85 -3.71 0.53
C LYS A 62 16.00 -3.34 -0.69
N GLU A 63 16.35 -3.88 -1.86
CA GLU A 63 15.60 -3.67 -3.09
C GLU A 63 14.14 -4.14 -2.96
N ASP A 64 13.92 -5.32 -2.38
CA ASP A 64 12.57 -5.84 -2.13
C ASP A 64 11.81 -4.97 -1.13
N GLY A 65 12.49 -4.46 -0.11
CA GLY A 65 11.95 -3.51 0.86
C GLY A 65 11.49 -2.20 0.21
N GLU A 66 12.32 -1.63 -0.67
CA GLU A 66 11.99 -0.41 -1.44
C GLU A 66 10.80 -0.65 -2.38
N ILE A 67 10.78 -1.76 -3.10
CA ILE A 67 9.65 -2.16 -3.95
C ILE A 67 8.37 -2.29 -3.11
N ALA A 68 8.46 -2.90 -1.93
CA ALA A 68 7.31 -3.08 -1.05
C ALA A 68 6.79 -1.74 -0.51
N LEU A 69 7.67 -0.81 -0.15
CA LEU A 69 7.32 0.54 0.28
C LEU A 69 6.64 1.32 -0.86
N LEU A 70 7.23 1.33 -2.04
CA LEU A 70 6.65 1.99 -3.21
C LEU A 70 5.26 1.46 -3.56
N ARG A 71 5.07 0.14 -3.50
CA ARG A 71 3.77 -0.49 -3.78
C ARG A 71 2.70 -0.09 -2.77
N VAL A 72 3.05 0.01 -1.49
CA VAL A 72 2.08 0.45 -0.48
C VAL A 72 1.74 1.93 -0.62
N LEU A 73 2.68 2.79 -0.98
CA LEU A 73 2.42 4.20 -1.27
C LEU A 73 1.45 4.37 -2.46
N LEU A 74 1.66 3.62 -3.55
CA LEU A 74 0.75 3.59 -4.69
C LEU A 74 -0.66 3.13 -4.29
N TYR A 75 -0.74 2.06 -3.51
CA TYR A 75 -2.01 1.50 -3.04
C TYR A 75 -2.77 2.50 -2.14
N VAL A 76 -2.10 3.09 -1.16
CA VAL A 76 -2.72 4.06 -0.24
C VAL A 76 -3.17 5.31 -1.00
N TYR A 77 -2.37 5.82 -1.95
CA TYR A 77 -2.78 6.96 -2.77
C TYR A 77 -4.03 6.65 -3.61
N ALA A 78 -4.10 5.46 -4.20
CA ALA A 78 -5.25 5.01 -4.96
C ALA A 78 -6.52 4.92 -4.09
N LEU A 79 -6.41 4.35 -2.87
CA LEU A 79 -7.51 4.32 -1.90
C LEU A 79 -7.99 5.73 -1.54
N LEU A 80 -7.07 6.63 -1.18
CA LEU A 80 -7.38 8.01 -0.84
C LEU A 80 -8.01 8.79 -2.01
N THR A 81 -7.80 8.32 -3.25
CA THR A 81 -8.38 8.94 -4.44
C THR A 81 -9.87 8.66 -4.56
N VAL A 82 -10.38 7.52 -4.07
CA VAL A 82 -11.81 7.16 -4.10
C VAL A 82 -12.58 7.63 -2.88
N GLU A 83 -11.89 7.91 -1.78
CA GLU A 83 -12.48 8.46 -0.57
C GLU A 83 -12.88 9.95 -0.70
N ASP A 84 -13.49 10.53 0.34
CA ASP A 84 -13.93 11.93 0.36
C ASP A 84 -12.80 12.90 -0.01
N ARG A 85 -13.06 13.72 -1.04
CA ARG A 85 -12.05 14.63 -1.60
C ARG A 85 -11.54 15.66 -0.61
N LYS A 86 -12.44 16.23 0.19
CA LYS A 86 -12.13 17.31 1.12
C LYS A 86 -11.44 16.75 2.37
N LYS A 87 -12.02 15.69 2.93
CA LYS A 87 -11.53 15.05 4.15
C LYS A 87 -10.08 14.57 4.03
N PHE A 88 -9.74 13.90 2.93
CA PHE A 88 -8.42 13.26 2.75
C PHE A 88 -7.48 14.02 1.79
N ARG A 89 -7.69 15.31 1.60
CA ARG A 89 -6.82 16.11 0.72
C ARG A 89 -5.39 16.15 1.24
N ALA A 90 -5.21 16.55 2.50
CA ALA A 90 -3.89 16.65 3.12
C ALA A 90 -3.15 15.31 3.15
N ASP A 91 -3.89 14.22 3.43
CA ASP A 91 -3.30 12.88 3.43
C ASP A 91 -2.83 12.47 2.04
N ARG A 92 -3.61 12.75 0.99
CA ARG A 92 -3.17 12.50 -0.40
C ARG A 92 -1.91 13.28 -0.77
N ASP A 93 -1.89 14.57 -0.43
CA ASP A 93 -0.75 15.44 -0.74
C ASP A 93 0.51 14.94 0.00
N LYS A 94 0.36 14.48 1.24
CA LYS A 94 1.44 13.88 2.03
C LYS A 94 1.95 12.56 1.42
N VAL A 95 1.05 11.64 1.07
CA VAL A 95 1.43 10.35 0.46
C VAL A 95 2.07 10.58 -0.92
N GLN A 96 1.59 11.56 -1.69
CA GLN A 96 2.24 11.96 -2.95
C GLN A 96 3.66 12.49 -2.71
N ALA A 97 3.87 13.30 -1.68
CA ALA A 97 5.21 13.81 -1.35
C ALA A 97 6.15 12.67 -0.94
N LEU A 98 5.68 11.69 -0.13
CA LEU A 98 6.45 10.51 0.22
C LEU A 98 6.82 9.69 -1.03
N LEU A 99 5.86 9.48 -1.95
CA LEU A 99 6.13 8.78 -3.20
C LEU A 99 7.15 9.52 -4.08
N ALA A 100 7.05 10.84 -4.14
CA ALA A 100 7.97 11.67 -4.93
C ALA A 100 9.41 11.66 -4.35
N ALA A 101 9.56 11.51 -3.04
CA ALA A 101 10.87 11.38 -2.39
C ALA A 101 11.60 10.09 -2.81
N GLU A 102 10.85 9.03 -3.12
CA GLU A 102 11.39 7.74 -3.55
C GLU A 102 11.54 7.64 -5.09
N ARG A 103 11.60 8.75 -5.80
CA ARG A 103 11.56 8.77 -7.28
C ARG A 103 12.71 8.00 -7.94
N GLU A 104 13.88 7.97 -7.34
CA GLU A 104 15.05 7.26 -7.85
C GLU A 104 14.81 5.75 -7.90
N SER A 105 14.10 5.22 -6.92
CA SER A 105 13.75 3.80 -6.83
C SER A 105 12.59 3.37 -7.75
N PHE A 106 12.02 4.28 -8.57
CA PHE A 106 10.98 3.91 -9.53
C PHE A 106 11.46 2.94 -10.61
N SER A 107 12.77 2.89 -10.86
CA SER A 107 13.39 1.92 -11.78
C SER A 107 13.14 0.48 -11.36
N LEU A 108 13.00 0.21 -10.06
CA LEU A 108 12.75 -1.11 -9.48
C LEU A 108 11.31 -1.60 -9.72
N LEU A 109 10.39 -0.68 -9.99
CA LEU A 109 8.98 -1.02 -10.21
C LEU A 109 8.76 -1.66 -11.59
N THR A 110 7.74 -2.52 -11.67
CA THR A 110 7.22 -2.98 -12.96
C THR A 110 6.80 -1.80 -13.84
N ARG A 111 6.83 -1.96 -15.16
CA ARG A 111 6.42 -0.91 -16.13
C ARG A 111 5.11 -0.24 -15.76
N ARG A 112 4.10 -1.04 -15.40
CA ARG A 112 2.78 -0.55 -15.00
C ARG A 112 2.85 0.33 -13.76
N ASN A 113 3.48 -0.15 -12.70
CA ASN A 113 3.58 0.59 -11.43
C ASN A 113 4.42 1.85 -11.57
N ARG A 114 5.47 1.82 -12.39
CA ARG A 114 6.30 3.00 -12.73
C ARG A 114 5.49 4.09 -13.43
N LEU A 115 4.66 3.72 -14.40
CA LEU A 115 3.76 4.66 -15.06
C LEU A 115 2.74 5.27 -14.09
N LEU A 116 2.19 4.46 -13.18
CA LEU A 116 1.26 4.94 -12.15
C LEU A 116 1.96 5.90 -11.18
N ALA A 117 3.18 5.56 -10.72
CA ALA A 117 3.98 6.43 -9.85
C ALA A 117 4.30 7.77 -10.52
N GLY A 118 4.75 7.73 -11.77
CA GLY A 118 4.98 8.94 -12.56
C GLY A 118 3.71 9.78 -12.73
N ALA A 119 2.59 9.16 -13.07
CA ALA A 119 1.31 9.88 -13.22
C ALA A 119 0.83 10.52 -11.91
N ILE A 120 1.05 9.87 -10.77
CA ILE A 120 0.73 10.44 -9.45
C ILE A 120 1.60 11.64 -9.13
N CYS A 121 2.90 11.58 -9.44
CA CYS A 121 3.83 12.66 -9.14
C CYS A 121 3.70 13.83 -10.11
N ASP A 122 3.62 13.55 -11.41
CA ASP A 122 3.72 14.58 -12.46
C ASP A 122 2.36 15.15 -12.88
N ALA A 123 1.29 14.32 -12.84
CA ALA A 123 -0.06 14.72 -13.24
C ALA A 123 -1.14 14.17 -12.28
N PRO A 124 -1.09 14.51 -10.97
CA PRO A 124 -1.97 13.93 -9.97
C PRO A 124 -3.46 14.14 -10.23
N TRP A 125 -3.82 15.26 -10.86
CA TRP A 125 -5.21 15.54 -11.22
C TRP A 125 -5.72 14.58 -12.30
N LEU A 126 -4.88 14.26 -13.30
CA LEU A 126 -5.21 13.32 -14.38
C LEU A 126 -5.36 11.89 -13.83
N PHE A 127 -4.39 11.45 -13.00
CA PHE A 127 -4.50 10.17 -12.31
C PHE A 127 -5.81 10.05 -11.53
N ARG A 128 -6.14 11.06 -10.71
CA ARG A 128 -7.36 11.05 -9.91
C ARG A 128 -8.64 11.00 -10.75
N LEU A 129 -8.65 11.69 -11.88
CA LEU A 129 -9.80 11.68 -12.79
C LEU A 129 -9.99 10.29 -13.42
N THR A 130 -8.94 9.77 -14.04
CA THR A 130 -8.97 8.49 -14.76
C THR A 130 -9.22 7.31 -13.80
N PHE A 131 -8.60 7.31 -12.63
CA PHE A 131 -8.77 6.25 -11.64
C PHE A 131 -10.20 6.21 -11.06
N ARG A 132 -10.79 7.37 -10.78
CA ARG A 132 -12.20 7.44 -10.36
C ARG A 132 -13.16 6.95 -11.42
N LEU A 133 -12.91 7.33 -12.68
CA LEU A 133 -13.70 6.85 -13.80
C LEU A 133 -13.61 5.32 -13.92
N TYR A 134 -12.42 4.78 -13.83
CA TYR A 134 -12.16 3.35 -13.82
C TYR A 134 -12.93 2.64 -12.70
N VAL A 135 -12.81 3.11 -11.46
CA VAL A 135 -13.52 2.51 -10.32
C VAL A 135 -15.05 2.58 -10.51
N ARG A 136 -15.57 3.70 -10.99
CA ARG A 136 -17.02 3.88 -11.25
C ARG A 136 -17.55 2.94 -12.33
N LEU A 137 -16.78 2.72 -13.39
CA LEU A 137 -17.18 1.89 -14.52
C LEU A 137 -17.04 0.38 -14.25
N PHE A 138 -15.99 -0.03 -13.55
CA PHE A 138 -15.62 -1.44 -13.42
C PHE A 138 -15.80 -2.03 -12.01
N ARG A 139 -15.96 -1.19 -10.98
CA ARG A 139 -16.14 -1.62 -9.59
C ARG A 139 -17.36 -0.99 -8.91
N GLY A 140 -18.32 -0.54 -9.68
CA GLY A 140 -19.48 0.23 -9.24
C GLY A 140 -20.43 -0.42 -8.22
N GLY A 141 -20.10 -1.58 -7.66
CA GLY A 141 -20.87 -2.25 -6.62
C GLY A 141 -20.14 -2.50 -5.30
N GLU A 142 -18.81 -2.35 -5.24
CA GLU A 142 -18.02 -2.72 -4.06
C GLU A 142 -17.66 -1.55 -3.14
N TYR A 143 -17.88 -0.31 -3.59
CA TYR A 143 -17.50 0.91 -2.87
C TYR A 143 -18.65 1.92 -2.72
N ALA A 144 -19.89 1.48 -2.93
CA ALA A 144 -21.10 2.30 -2.70
C ALA A 144 -21.64 2.11 -1.28
#